data_9a2301ce054610537906effe6243e1eb
#
_entry.id   9a2301ce054610537906effe6243e1eb
#
_cell.length_a   1.000
_cell.length_b   1.000
_cell.length_c   1.000
_cell.angle_alpha   90.00
_cell.angle_beta   90.00
_cell.angle_gamma   90.00
#
_symmetry.space_group_name_H-M   'P 1'
#
loop_
_entity.id
_entity.type
_entity.pdbx_description
1 polymer ?
#
loop_
_entity_poly.entity_id
_entity_poly.type
_entity_poly.pdbx_seq_one_letter_code
_entity_poly.pdbx_strand_id
1 'polypeptide(L)'
;IALDETFVTVSEQMKRLGYYCVNIQGCSEGVYNGATRGYDRLIVNYWNMQAADGVERTIRHLDAFEECDNFLFMHFSDTHPFNSDVATPEQVQTHLGMEDLLQPQDMGASVFLRPNPLSQYVNREAIKEVDRQLGYLFDYITSHYENDEYIVLLYSDHGASVYARSPYLLSEEQTGAALMARGAGVPSLGHVDELASSVDIYKILGKLAGYPIDASYLDGNLPEAFGGQRREYTVSNSIYPGQTYKICVRTAAHAFHLETKEATGEDGKISLADYTYHIHERNESYREIFDDALARYFLDIVWAYTEPFRR
;
A
#
# COMPACT_ATOMS: atom_id res chain seq x y z
N ILE A 1 -5.53 -7.55 -15.41
CA ILE A 1 -5.02 -6.37 -16.17
C ILE A 1 -3.50 -6.47 -16.12
N ALA A 2 -2.85 -6.47 -17.27
CA ALA A 2 -1.39 -6.44 -17.37
C ALA A 2 -0.89 -5.00 -17.35
N LEU A 3 0.30 -4.79 -16.77
CA LEU A 3 0.98 -3.51 -16.82
C LEU A 3 1.40 -3.19 -18.26
N ASP A 4 1.07 -1.99 -18.73
CA ASP A 4 1.44 -1.53 -20.08
C ASP A 4 2.98 -1.51 -20.25
N GLU A 5 3.45 -1.98 -21.39
CA GLU A 5 4.89 -2.10 -21.69
C GLU A 5 5.60 -0.75 -21.81
N THR A 6 4.86 0.33 -22.01
CA THR A 6 5.41 1.69 -22.06
C THR A 6 5.84 2.22 -20.69
N PHE A 7 5.30 1.66 -19.60
CA PHE A 7 5.71 2.00 -18.23
C PHE A 7 7.02 1.32 -17.87
N VAL A 8 7.94 2.07 -17.32
CA VAL A 8 9.21 1.55 -16.80
C VAL A 8 9.05 1.26 -15.31
N THR A 9 9.23 0.01 -14.91
CA THR A 9 9.12 -0.40 -13.50
C THR A 9 10.31 0.06 -12.68
N VAL A 10 10.18 0.06 -11.34
CA VAL A 10 11.30 0.34 -10.43
C VAL A 10 12.45 -0.63 -10.67
N SER A 11 12.16 -1.93 -10.79
CA SER A 11 13.18 -2.96 -11.06
C SER A 11 13.90 -2.76 -12.38
N GLU A 12 13.20 -2.32 -13.44
CA GLU A 12 13.83 -1.96 -14.72
C GLU A 12 14.74 -0.74 -14.57
N GLN A 13 14.37 0.26 -13.77
CA GLN A 13 15.23 1.41 -13.47
C GLN A 13 16.47 1.00 -12.67
N MET A 14 16.29 0.19 -11.61
CA MET A 14 17.41 -0.31 -10.81
C MET A 14 18.36 -1.17 -11.64
N LYS A 15 17.82 -2.01 -12.52
CA LYS A 15 18.64 -2.79 -13.47
C LYS A 15 19.46 -1.91 -14.41
N ARG A 16 18.90 -0.80 -14.90
CA ARG A 16 19.65 0.18 -15.71
C ARG A 16 20.80 0.85 -14.96
N LEU A 17 20.67 0.97 -13.63
CA LEU A 17 21.72 1.46 -12.74
C LEU A 17 22.77 0.39 -12.40
N GLY A 18 22.59 -0.86 -12.84
CA GLY A 18 23.56 -1.94 -12.63
C GLY A 18 23.23 -2.86 -11.45
N TYR A 19 22.10 -2.66 -10.78
CA TYR A 19 21.71 -3.50 -9.65
C TYR A 19 21.32 -4.90 -10.09
N TYR A 20 21.64 -5.91 -9.27
CA TYR A 20 21.09 -7.25 -9.36
C TYR A 20 19.72 -7.26 -8.68
N CYS A 21 18.68 -7.43 -9.49
CA CYS A 21 17.30 -7.22 -9.06
C CYS A 21 16.63 -8.54 -8.64
N VAL A 22 16.17 -8.62 -7.40
CA VAL A 22 15.56 -9.83 -6.82
C VAL A 22 14.17 -9.51 -6.28
N ASN A 23 13.21 -10.37 -6.59
CA ASN A 23 11.87 -10.33 -6.04
C ASN A 23 11.62 -11.57 -5.17
N ILE A 24 11.27 -11.35 -3.90
CA ILE A 24 10.91 -12.38 -2.91
C ILE A 24 9.47 -12.12 -2.50
N GLN A 25 8.53 -12.87 -3.03
CA GLN A 25 7.12 -12.60 -2.80
C GLN A 25 6.30 -13.85 -2.50
N GLY A 26 5.27 -13.67 -1.65
CA GLY A 26 4.16 -14.60 -1.52
C GLY A 26 3.04 -14.17 -2.44
N CYS A 27 2.30 -14.83 -3.09
CA CYS A 27 1.31 -14.52 -4.10
C CYS A 27 1.85 -14.50 -5.53
N SER A 28 1.26 -15.35 -6.34
CA SER A 28 1.65 -15.50 -7.76
C SER A 28 1.02 -14.46 -8.67
N GLU A 29 0.07 -13.66 -8.19
CA GLU A 29 -0.69 -12.72 -9.04
C GLU A 29 0.20 -11.68 -9.72
N GLY A 30 1.18 -11.15 -9.00
CA GLY A 30 2.15 -10.20 -9.56
C GLY A 30 3.01 -10.76 -10.68
N VAL A 31 3.16 -12.08 -10.77
CA VAL A 31 3.95 -12.74 -11.83
C VAL A 31 3.30 -12.61 -13.20
N TYR A 32 1.97 -12.63 -13.25
CA TYR A 32 1.23 -12.68 -14.52
C TYR A 32 0.82 -11.30 -15.07
N ASN A 33 0.95 -10.24 -14.28
CA ASN A 33 0.50 -8.90 -14.68
C ASN A 33 1.63 -7.96 -15.13
N GLY A 34 2.85 -8.46 -15.25
CA GLY A 34 4.03 -7.68 -15.67
C GLY A 34 4.75 -6.94 -14.53
N ALA A 35 4.31 -7.07 -13.28
CA ALA A 35 4.99 -6.44 -12.14
C ALA A 35 6.38 -7.04 -11.87
N THR A 36 6.69 -8.19 -12.44
CA THR A 36 7.99 -8.85 -12.32
C THR A 36 9.00 -8.48 -13.40
N ARG A 37 8.67 -7.55 -14.31
CA ARG A 37 9.63 -7.08 -15.31
C ARG A 37 10.83 -6.42 -14.62
N GLY A 38 12.02 -6.67 -15.17
CA GLY A 38 13.27 -6.08 -14.67
C GLY A 38 13.97 -6.88 -13.58
N TYR A 39 13.35 -7.90 -12.99
CA TYR A 39 14.02 -8.76 -12.02
C TYR A 39 14.87 -9.84 -12.68
N ASP A 40 16.06 -10.08 -12.11
CA ASP A 40 16.99 -11.12 -12.51
C ASP A 40 16.66 -12.45 -11.83
N ARG A 41 16.08 -12.38 -10.63
CA ARG A 41 15.71 -13.55 -9.84
C ARG A 41 14.34 -13.38 -9.21
N LEU A 42 13.50 -14.40 -9.32
CA LEU A 42 12.20 -14.50 -8.69
C LEU A 42 12.19 -15.66 -7.69
N ILE A 43 11.84 -15.37 -6.44
CA ILE A 43 11.63 -16.35 -5.38
C ILE A 43 10.16 -16.19 -4.96
N VAL A 44 9.31 -17.06 -5.48
CA VAL A 44 7.85 -16.95 -5.29
C VAL A 44 7.35 -18.14 -4.51
N ASN A 45 6.63 -17.89 -3.43
CA ASN A 45 5.78 -18.88 -2.80
C ASN A 45 4.37 -18.75 -3.37
N TYR A 46 3.79 -19.84 -3.83
CA TYR A 46 2.52 -19.82 -4.56
C TYR A 46 1.35 -19.20 -3.75
N TRP A 47 1.30 -19.46 -2.45
CA TRP A 47 0.21 -19.01 -1.59
C TRP A 47 0.55 -17.77 -0.78
N ASN A 48 1.56 -17.83 0.02
CA ASN A 48 2.04 -16.73 0.81
C ASN A 48 3.54 -16.84 1.09
N MET A 49 4.17 -15.73 1.39
CA MET A 49 5.52 -15.65 1.93
C MET A 49 5.41 -15.06 3.33
N GLN A 50 5.75 -15.83 4.34
CA GLN A 50 5.85 -15.31 5.69
C GLN A 50 7.13 -14.49 5.87
N ALA A 51 7.10 -13.51 6.77
CA ALA A 51 8.26 -12.66 7.05
C ALA A 51 9.51 -13.46 7.44
N ALA A 52 9.33 -14.54 8.22
CA ALA A 52 10.44 -15.43 8.59
C ALA A 52 11.16 -16.02 7.38
N ASP A 53 10.39 -16.56 6.43
CA ASP A 53 10.91 -17.19 5.22
C ASP A 53 11.52 -16.14 4.26
N GLY A 54 10.86 -14.98 4.13
CA GLY A 54 11.36 -13.87 3.31
C GLY A 54 12.66 -13.30 3.84
N VAL A 55 12.78 -13.09 5.15
CA VAL A 55 14.00 -12.58 5.81
C VAL A 55 15.15 -13.57 5.66
N GLU A 56 14.92 -14.87 5.93
CA GLU A 56 15.94 -15.90 5.74
C GLU A 56 16.47 -15.92 4.30
N ARG A 57 15.57 -15.88 3.31
CA ARG A 57 15.95 -15.89 1.88
C ARG A 57 16.70 -14.63 1.49
N THR A 58 16.34 -13.49 2.07
CA THR A 58 17.02 -12.21 1.83
C THR A 58 18.45 -12.25 2.37
N ILE A 59 18.65 -12.67 3.62
CA ILE A 59 19.98 -12.78 4.22
C ILE A 59 20.85 -13.75 3.41
N ARG A 60 20.35 -14.93 3.09
CA ARG A 60 21.08 -15.90 2.24
C ARG A 60 21.42 -15.35 0.85
N HIS A 61 20.56 -14.51 0.31
CA HIS A 61 20.85 -13.88 -0.98
C HIS A 61 21.96 -12.85 -0.85
N LEU A 62 21.90 -11.98 0.15
CA LEU A 62 22.92 -10.96 0.40
C LEU A 62 24.31 -11.59 0.68
N ASP A 63 24.37 -12.67 1.47
CA ASP A 63 25.60 -13.44 1.68
C ASP A 63 26.18 -14.02 0.37
N ALA A 64 25.31 -14.56 -0.48
CA ALA A 64 25.75 -15.23 -1.71
C ALA A 64 26.13 -14.25 -2.83
N PHE A 65 25.66 -13.01 -2.77
CA PHE A 65 25.85 -11.96 -3.78
C PHE A 65 26.39 -10.67 -3.16
N GLU A 66 27.27 -10.79 -2.17
CA GLU A 66 27.88 -9.66 -1.45
C GLU A 66 28.66 -8.71 -2.35
N GLU A 67 29.21 -9.21 -3.45
CA GLU A 67 29.97 -8.43 -4.44
C GLU A 67 29.06 -7.64 -5.42
N CYS A 68 27.73 -7.78 -5.30
CA CYS A 68 26.77 -7.13 -6.18
C CYS A 68 26.07 -5.96 -5.49
N ASP A 69 25.82 -4.89 -6.24
CA ASP A 69 24.80 -3.93 -5.84
C ASP A 69 23.42 -4.59 -5.97
N ASN A 70 22.73 -4.81 -4.86
CA ASN A 70 21.48 -5.57 -4.82
C ASN A 70 20.27 -4.65 -4.69
N PHE A 71 19.25 -4.88 -5.50
CA PHE A 71 17.90 -4.35 -5.31
C PHE A 71 16.95 -5.49 -4.98
N LEU A 72 16.40 -5.48 -3.76
CA LEU A 72 15.48 -6.51 -3.28
C LEU A 72 14.10 -5.93 -3.05
N PHE A 73 13.09 -6.55 -3.64
CA PHE A 73 11.70 -6.36 -3.28
C PHE A 73 11.23 -7.57 -2.48
N MET A 74 10.72 -7.34 -1.27
CA MET A 74 10.15 -8.37 -0.43
C MET A 74 8.67 -8.08 -0.17
N HIS A 75 7.84 -9.09 -0.28
CA HIS A 75 6.42 -9.02 0.05
C HIS A 75 6.05 -10.13 1.03
N PHE A 76 5.56 -9.74 2.20
CA PHE A 76 5.07 -10.64 3.23
C PHE A 76 3.55 -10.58 3.30
N SER A 77 2.93 -11.69 3.60
CA SER A 77 1.47 -11.80 3.71
C SER A 77 0.98 -12.11 5.12
N ASP A 78 1.85 -12.04 6.13
CA ASP A 78 1.53 -12.37 7.52
C ASP A 78 0.37 -11.52 8.09
N THR A 79 0.32 -10.25 7.73
CA THR A 79 -0.72 -9.34 8.19
C THR A 79 -2.04 -9.46 7.41
N HIS A 80 -2.04 -10.21 6.30
CA HIS A 80 -3.26 -10.46 5.55
C HIS A 80 -4.17 -11.43 6.33
N PRO A 81 -5.46 -11.10 6.56
CA PRO A 81 -6.32 -11.85 7.47
C PRO A 81 -6.45 -13.35 7.16
N PHE A 82 -6.31 -13.73 5.90
CA PHE A 82 -6.45 -15.11 5.43
C PHE A 82 -5.14 -15.92 5.47
N ASN A 83 -4.00 -15.28 5.70
CA ASN A 83 -2.68 -15.88 5.51
C ASN A 83 -1.84 -15.94 6.79
N SER A 84 -2.39 -15.48 7.92
CA SER A 84 -1.64 -15.39 9.18
C SER A 84 -1.67 -16.71 9.95
N ASP A 85 -0.77 -17.63 9.62
CA ASP A 85 -0.63 -18.88 10.37
C ASP A 85 -0.03 -18.67 11.77
N VAL A 86 0.77 -17.64 11.93
CA VAL A 86 1.47 -17.33 13.19
C VAL A 86 0.55 -16.70 14.21
N ALA A 87 -0.35 -15.86 13.75
CA ALA A 87 -1.26 -15.10 14.63
C ALA A 87 -2.57 -15.82 14.89
N THR A 88 -2.86 -16.92 14.21
CA THR A 88 -4.03 -17.76 14.43
C THR A 88 -3.63 -19.11 14.97
N PRO A 89 -3.47 -19.26 16.31
CA PRO A 89 -3.29 -20.59 16.88
C PRO A 89 -4.39 -21.53 16.39
N GLU A 90 -4.04 -22.76 16.05
CA GLU A 90 -4.95 -23.78 15.54
C GLU A 90 -6.22 -23.91 16.40
N GLN A 91 -6.09 -23.69 17.70
CA GLN A 91 -7.21 -23.67 18.66
C GLN A 91 -8.18 -22.51 18.42
N VAL A 92 -7.70 -21.37 17.97
CA VAL A 92 -8.56 -20.21 17.65
C VAL A 92 -9.29 -20.47 16.34
N GLN A 93 -8.61 -21.05 15.36
CA GLN A 93 -9.20 -21.41 14.07
C GLN A 93 -10.30 -22.46 14.22
N THR A 94 -10.09 -23.48 15.06
CA THR A 94 -11.04 -24.57 15.24
C THR A 94 -12.21 -24.26 16.18
N HIS A 95 -12.02 -23.42 17.19
CA HIS A 95 -13.06 -23.14 18.21
C HIS A 95 -13.99 -21.97 17.87
N LEU A 96 -13.54 -21.04 17.03
CA LEU A 96 -14.29 -19.81 16.74
C LEU A 96 -14.84 -19.77 15.30
N GLY A 97 -14.55 -20.81 14.52
CA GLY A 97 -14.87 -20.83 13.09
C GLY A 97 -14.18 -19.68 12.36
N MET A 98 -13.13 -19.93 11.61
CA MET A 98 -12.47 -18.92 10.76
C MET A 98 -13.49 -18.12 9.94
N GLU A 99 -14.59 -18.75 9.57
CA GLU A 99 -15.71 -18.13 8.85
C GLU A 99 -16.33 -16.96 9.62
N ASP A 100 -16.45 -17.02 10.93
CA ASP A 100 -17.00 -15.92 11.74
C ASP A 100 -15.99 -14.76 11.90
N LEU A 101 -14.68 -15.06 11.86
CA LEU A 101 -13.64 -14.05 11.93
C LEU A 101 -13.44 -13.32 10.61
N LEU A 102 -13.63 -14.05 9.53
CA LEU A 102 -13.26 -13.66 8.18
C LEU A 102 -14.48 -13.46 7.28
N GLN A 103 -15.68 -13.25 7.84
CA GLN A 103 -16.85 -12.94 7.02
C GLN A 103 -16.65 -11.62 6.28
N PRO A 104 -16.23 -11.64 5.02
CA PRO A 104 -16.14 -10.44 4.23
C PRO A 104 -17.54 -9.89 4.03
N GLN A 105 -17.72 -8.61 4.25
CA GLN A 105 -18.86 -7.94 3.66
C GLN A 105 -18.51 -7.65 2.20
N ASP A 106 -19.33 -8.16 1.30
CA ASP A 106 -19.22 -7.76 -0.09
C ASP A 106 -19.57 -6.28 -0.22
N MET A 107 -18.54 -5.47 -0.34
CA MET A 107 -18.65 -4.03 -0.59
C MET A 107 -18.07 -3.69 -1.97
N GLY A 108 -18.28 -4.57 -2.91
CA GLY A 108 -17.75 -4.48 -4.24
C GLY A 108 -16.50 -5.35 -4.42
N ALA A 109 -15.57 -4.92 -5.27
CA ALA A 109 -14.32 -5.64 -5.52
C ALA A 109 -13.38 -5.71 -4.32
N SER A 110 -13.69 -4.96 -3.25
CA SER A 110 -12.87 -4.91 -2.02
C SER A 110 -13.55 -5.66 -0.89
N VAL A 111 -12.78 -6.40 -0.15
CA VAL A 111 -13.21 -7.10 1.04
C VAL A 111 -13.21 -6.14 2.23
N PHE A 112 -14.35 -5.96 2.85
CA PHE A 112 -14.48 -5.20 4.10
C PHE A 112 -14.73 -6.17 5.25
N LEU A 113 -13.74 -6.33 6.13
CA LEU A 113 -13.88 -7.11 7.34
C LEU A 113 -14.50 -6.24 8.43
N ARG A 114 -15.54 -6.74 9.08
CA ARG A 114 -16.16 -6.03 10.21
C ARG A 114 -15.18 -5.89 11.37
N PRO A 115 -15.16 -4.72 12.02
CA PRO A 115 -14.41 -4.55 13.26
C PRO A 115 -14.78 -5.64 14.27
N ASN A 116 -13.79 -6.41 14.70
CA ASN A 116 -13.93 -7.53 15.59
C ASN A 116 -12.70 -7.60 16.50
N PRO A 117 -12.86 -7.65 17.85
CA PRO A 117 -11.74 -7.69 18.78
C PRO A 117 -10.76 -8.85 18.52
N LEU A 118 -11.25 -10.00 18.08
CA LEU A 118 -10.42 -11.16 17.81
C LEU A 118 -9.61 -10.96 16.51
N SER A 119 -10.24 -10.44 15.44
CA SER A 119 -9.51 -10.10 14.21
C SER A 119 -8.44 -9.03 14.46
N GLN A 120 -8.73 -8.05 15.32
CA GLN A 120 -7.76 -7.04 15.76
C GLN A 120 -6.61 -7.66 16.57
N TYR A 121 -6.93 -8.62 17.44
CA TYR A 121 -5.89 -9.34 18.20
C TYR A 121 -4.98 -10.13 17.26
N VAL A 122 -5.55 -10.93 16.37
CA VAL A 122 -4.81 -11.72 15.37
C VAL A 122 -3.90 -10.84 14.52
N ASN A 123 -4.41 -9.73 14.02
CA ASN A 123 -3.63 -8.79 13.21
C ASN A 123 -2.47 -8.16 14.01
N ARG A 124 -2.70 -7.78 15.27
CA ARG A 124 -1.63 -7.27 16.14
C ARG A 124 -0.54 -8.29 16.41
N GLU A 125 -0.89 -9.55 16.63
CA GLU A 125 0.11 -10.62 16.83
C GLU A 125 0.91 -10.88 15.55
N ALA A 126 0.26 -10.82 14.38
CA ALA A 126 0.95 -10.91 13.09
C ALA A 126 1.95 -9.75 12.89
N ILE A 127 1.55 -8.51 13.21
CA ILE A 127 2.45 -7.34 13.15
C ILE A 127 3.65 -7.52 14.08
N LYS A 128 3.46 -8.00 15.31
CA LYS A 128 4.57 -8.26 16.24
C LYS A 128 5.54 -9.32 15.70
N GLU A 129 5.01 -10.34 15.03
CA GLU A 129 5.86 -11.38 14.43
C GLU A 129 6.65 -10.83 13.24
N VAL A 130 6.02 -10.05 12.36
CA VAL A 130 6.71 -9.34 11.26
C VAL A 130 7.79 -8.42 11.81
N ASP A 131 7.50 -7.61 12.84
CA ASP A 131 8.46 -6.73 13.49
C ASP A 131 9.66 -7.50 14.04
N ARG A 132 9.41 -8.63 14.70
CA ARG A 132 10.47 -9.50 15.22
C ARG A 132 11.37 -10.05 14.11
N GLN A 133 10.78 -10.48 12.99
CA GLN A 133 11.56 -11.00 11.86
C GLN A 133 12.34 -9.90 11.15
N LEU A 134 11.73 -8.73 10.97
CA LEU A 134 12.42 -7.57 10.42
C LEU A 134 13.58 -7.13 11.33
N GLY A 135 13.46 -7.30 12.64
CA GLY A 135 14.55 -7.07 13.59
C GLY A 135 15.81 -7.86 13.21
N TYR A 136 15.69 -9.15 12.87
CA TYR A 136 16.82 -9.96 12.40
C TYR A 136 17.45 -9.44 11.11
N LEU A 137 16.60 -8.98 10.18
CA LEU A 137 17.10 -8.39 8.94
C LEU A 137 17.84 -7.07 9.20
N PHE A 138 17.30 -6.21 10.07
CA PHE A 138 17.95 -4.96 10.44
C PHE A 138 19.27 -5.19 11.19
N ASP A 139 19.33 -6.17 12.07
CA ASP A 139 20.58 -6.56 12.76
C ASP A 139 21.63 -7.04 11.75
N TYR A 140 21.22 -7.84 10.76
CA TYR A 140 22.09 -8.25 9.67
C TYR A 140 22.60 -7.05 8.87
N ILE A 141 21.68 -6.20 8.36
CA ILE A 141 22.03 -5.03 7.54
C ILE A 141 22.98 -4.11 8.30
N THR A 142 22.68 -3.75 9.55
CA THR A 142 23.50 -2.80 10.33
C THR A 142 24.81 -3.37 10.83
N SER A 143 25.00 -4.69 10.79
CA SER A 143 26.27 -5.34 11.10
C SER A 143 27.18 -5.54 9.89
N HIS A 144 26.65 -5.46 8.66
CA HIS A 144 27.39 -5.70 7.42
C HIS A 144 27.58 -4.45 6.56
N TYR A 145 26.71 -3.43 6.74
CA TYR A 145 26.70 -2.22 5.91
C TYR A 145 26.71 -0.96 6.76
N GLU A 146 27.47 0.04 6.35
CA GLU A 146 27.39 1.39 6.90
C GLU A 146 26.09 2.08 6.48
N ASN A 147 25.67 3.13 7.20
CA ASN A 147 24.36 3.76 6.96
C ASN A 147 24.20 4.43 5.59
N ASP A 148 25.29 4.72 4.88
CA ASP A 148 25.32 5.26 3.53
C ASP A 148 25.47 4.20 2.42
N GLU A 149 25.52 2.93 2.80
CA GLU A 149 25.65 1.80 1.87
C GLU A 149 24.32 1.08 1.60
N TYR A 150 23.24 1.42 2.31
CA TYR A 150 21.93 0.81 2.09
C TYR A 150 20.78 1.82 2.11
N ILE A 151 19.67 1.45 1.48
CA ILE A 151 18.37 2.11 1.61
C ILE A 151 17.33 1.02 1.93
N VAL A 152 16.59 1.20 3.00
CA VAL A 152 15.42 0.38 3.32
C VAL A 152 14.17 1.25 3.24
N LEU A 153 13.20 0.81 2.44
CA LEU A 153 11.85 1.37 2.40
C LEU A 153 10.88 0.29 2.84
N LEU A 154 10.21 0.49 3.98
CA LEU A 154 9.16 -0.39 4.49
C LEU A 154 7.81 0.27 4.27
N TYR A 155 6.90 -0.41 3.57
CA TYR A 155 5.56 0.12 3.31
C TYR A 155 4.53 -1.00 3.26
N SER A 156 3.26 -0.64 3.40
CA SER A 156 2.13 -1.51 3.09
C SER A 156 1.36 -0.98 1.88
N ASP A 157 0.69 -1.87 1.17
CA ASP A 157 -0.21 -1.52 0.07
C ASP A 157 -1.44 -0.76 0.55
N HIS A 158 -2.01 -1.18 1.69
CA HIS A 158 -3.14 -0.57 2.39
C HIS A 158 -3.14 -0.93 3.88
N GLY A 159 -4.11 -0.44 4.62
CA GLY A 159 -4.36 -0.80 6.02
C GLY A 159 -5.39 -1.93 6.16
N ALA A 160 -6.04 -2.03 7.33
CA ALA A 160 -6.98 -3.10 7.62
C ALA A 160 -8.34 -2.57 8.11
N SER A 161 -9.42 -2.97 7.41
CA SER A 161 -10.79 -2.57 7.76
C SER A 161 -11.26 -3.10 9.12
N VAL A 162 -10.59 -4.09 9.69
CA VAL A 162 -10.89 -4.60 11.05
C VAL A 162 -10.80 -3.53 12.16
N TYR A 163 -10.15 -2.41 11.86
CA TYR A 163 -10.04 -1.24 12.74
C TYR A 163 -10.97 -0.09 12.33
N ALA A 164 -11.77 -0.26 11.27
CA ALA A 164 -12.57 0.83 10.72
C ALA A 164 -13.56 1.40 11.73
N ARG A 165 -13.56 2.73 11.85
CA ARG A 165 -14.50 3.51 12.67
C ARG A 165 -15.75 3.91 11.89
N SER A 166 -15.73 3.76 10.58
CA SER A 166 -16.83 4.12 9.70
C SER A 166 -17.25 2.94 8.81
N PRO A 167 -18.51 2.92 8.33
CA PRO A 167 -19.00 1.88 7.44
C PRO A 167 -18.55 2.07 5.98
N TYR A 168 -17.82 3.14 5.68
CA TYR A 168 -17.43 3.43 4.30
C TYR A 168 -16.26 2.55 3.86
N LEU A 169 -16.39 1.98 2.69
CA LEU A 169 -15.24 1.46 1.98
C LEU A 169 -14.24 2.61 1.77
N LEU A 170 -12.96 2.35 1.75
CA LEU A 170 -11.91 3.36 1.71
C LEU A 170 -11.85 4.23 2.99
N SER A 171 -12.23 3.67 4.15
CA SER A 171 -12.00 4.30 5.44
C SER A 171 -10.51 4.59 5.66
N GLU A 172 -10.19 5.47 6.60
CA GLU A 172 -8.80 5.81 6.89
C GLU A 172 -8.00 4.58 7.35
N GLU A 173 -8.61 3.73 8.16
CA GLU A 173 -8.00 2.50 8.65
C GLU A 173 -7.74 1.47 7.54
N GLN A 174 -8.55 1.46 6.49
CA GLN A 174 -8.38 0.56 5.35
C GLN A 174 -7.35 1.07 4.35
N THR A 175 -7.27 2.39 4.16
CA THR A 175 -6.37 2.99 3.16
C THR A 175 -5.12 3.62 3.76
N GLY A 176 -5.02 3.70 5.08
CA GLY A 176 -3.84 4.15 5.78
C GLY A 176 -2.72 3.12 5.67
N ALA A 177 -1.74 3.42 4.82
CA ALA A 177 -0.58 2.57 4.60
C ALA A 177 0.60 3.01 5.46
N ALA A 178 1.40 2.05 5.92
CA ALA A 178 2.69 2.35 6.53
C ALA A 178 3.67 2.85 5.45
N LEU A 179 4.52 3.79 5.81
CA LEU A 179 5.65 4.24 4.98
C LEU A 179 6.79 4.69 5.88
N MET A 180 7.88 3.95 5.88
CA MET A 180 9.09 4.23 6.66
C MET A 180 10.31 4.09 5.77
N ALA A 181 11.32 4.95 5.99
CA ALA A 181 12.55 4.91 5.22
C ALA A 181 13.76 5.06 6.14
N ARG A 182 14.87 4.39 5.80
CA ARG A 182 16.16 4.49 6.48
C ARG A 182 17.31 4.23 5.51
N GLY A 183 18.46 4.85 5.78
CA GLY A 183 19.72 4.61 5.07
C GLY A 183 20.18 5.80 4.26
N ALA A 184 20.95 5.54 3.21
CA ALA A 184 21.60 6.55 2.37
C ALA A 184 20.62 7.59 1.83
N GLY A 185 20.92 8.86 2.05
CA GLY A 185 20.10 9.97 1.54
C GLY A 185 18.75 10.17 2.23
N VAL A 186 18.38 9.32 3.19
CA VAL A 186 17.13 9.46 3.94
C VAL A 186 17.32 10.48 5.07
N PRO A 187 16.52 11.56 5.12
CA PRO A 187 16.61 12.53 6.19
C PRO A 187 16.21 11.94 7.55
N SER A 188 16.98 12.22 8.60
CA SER A 188 16.70 11.77 9.97
C SER A 188 15.66 12.67 10.63
N LEU A 189 14.39 12.60 10.24
CA LEU A 189 13.30 13.45 10.72
C LEU A 189 12.45 12.80 11.82
N GLY A 190 12.60 11.48 12.05
CA GLY A 190 11.70 10.72 12.90
C GLY A 190 10.29 10.62 12.29
N HIS A 191 9.25 10.82 13.11
CA HIS A 191 7.87 10.86 12.61
C HIS A 191 7.63 12.12 11.78
N VAL A 192 7.07 11.94 10.58
CA VAL A 192 6.74 13.02 9.66
C VAL A 192 5.21 13.08 9.50
N ASP A 193 4.63 14.21 9.89
CA ASP A 193 3.19 14.47 9.78
C ASP A 193 2.87 15.15 8.45
N GLU A 194 3.03 14.42 7.38
CA GLU A 194 2.78 14.85 5.99
C GLU A 194 1.89 13.82 5.29
N LEU A 195 0.97 14.29 4.46
CA LEU A 195 0.17 13.41 3.61
C LEU A 195 1.07 12.78 2.54
N ALA A 196 1.12 11.45 2.54
CA ALA A 196 1.80 10.65 1.53
C ALA A 196 0.84 9.64 0.90
N SER A 197 1.20 9.10 -0.23
CA SER A 197 0.44 8.08 -0.95
C SER A 197 1.37 6.98 -1.45
N SER A 198 0.88 5.76 -1.60
CA SER A 198 1.65 4.64 -2.15
C SER A 198 2.19 4.93 -3.56
N VAL A 199 1.54 5.79 -4.35
CA VAL A 199 2.03 6.22 -5.66
C VAL A 199 3.29 7.08 -5.58
N ASP A 200 3.64 7.62 -4.42
CA ASP A 200 4.85 8.43 -4.21
C ASP A 200 6.13 7.58 -4.13
N ILE A 201 5.98 6.29 -3.84
CA ILE A 201 7.10 5.35 -3.61
C ILE A 201 8.07 5.33 -4.80
N TYR A 202 7.56 5.34 -6.03
CA TYR A 202 8.40 5.37 -7.22
C TYR A 202 9.33 6.59 -7.22
N LYS A 203 8.78 7.79 -6.93
CA LYS A 203 9.56 9.03 -6.89
C LYS A 203 10.52 9.10 -5.71
N ILE A 204 10.11 8.58 -4.54
CA ILE A 204 10.99 8.48 -3.36
C ILE A 204 12.19 7.60 -3.69
N LEU A 205 11.97 6.40 -4.21
CA LEU A 205 13.05 5.49 -4.59
C LEU A 205 13.95 6.10 -5.67
N GLY A 206 13.36 6.74 -6.69
CA GLY A 206 14.12 7.40 -7.74
C GLY A 206 14.99 8.54 -7.22
N LYS A 207 14.48 9.32 -6.27
CA LYS A 207 15.27 10.36 -5.61
C LYS A 207 16.44 9.80 -4.82
N LEU A 208 16.25 8.68 -4.11
CA LEU A 208 17.28 8.04 -3.29
C LEU A 208 18.29 7.25 -4.13
N ALA A 209 17.82 6.50 -5.13
CA ALA A 209 18.66 5.65 -5.97
C ALA A 209 19.23 6.36 -7.21
N GLY A 210 18.70 7.53 -7.60
CA GLY A 210 19.24 8.33 -8.69
C GLY A 210 18.66 8.03 -10.08
N TYR A 211 17.49 7.36 -10.21
CA TYR A 211 16.85 7.22 -11.50
C TYR A 211 15.85 8.36 -11.81
N PRO A 212 15.46 8.57 -13.10
CA PRO A 212 14.56 9.65 -13.49
C PRO A 212 13.16 9.53 -12.89
N ILE A 213 12.61 10.64 -12.38
CA ILE A 213 11.29 10.71 -11.71
C ILE A 213 10.30 11.67 -12.41
N ASP A 214 10.68 12.25 -13.56
CA ASP A 214 9.90 13.30 -14.23
C ASP A 214 9.03 12.76 -15.38
N ALA A 215 8.82 11.44 -15.46
CA ALA A 215 7.98 10.86 -16.49
C ALA A 215 6.50 11.28 -16.32
N SER A 216 5.86 11.67 -17.41
CA SER A 216 4.49 12.23 -17.42
C SER A 216 3.40 11.27 -16.95
N TYR A 217 3.68 9.97 -16.92
CA TYR A 217 2.75 8.94 -16.41
C TYR A 217 2.87 8.71 -14.91
N LEU A 218 3.75 9.42 -14.20
CA LEU A 218 3.95 9.28 -12.76
C LEU A 218 3.07 10.27 -12.00
N ASP A 219 1.96 9.79 -11.46
CA ASP A 219 1.02 10.60 -10.67
C ASP A 219 1.51 10.95 -9.26
N GLY A 220 2.49 10.20 -8.74
CA GLY A 220 3.04 10.42 -7.41
C GLY A 220 3.71 11.79 -7.25
N ASN A 221 3.74 12.30 -6.03
CA ASN A 221 4.56 13.45 -5.65
C ASN A 221 5.86 12.96 -5.02
N LEU A 222 6.90 13.80 -5.09
CA LEU A 222 8.01 13.66 -4.17
C LEU A 222 7.62 14.42 -2.88
N PRO A 223 7.53 13.75 -1.71
CA PRO A 223 7.18 14.40 -0.46
C PRO A 223 8.18 15.48 -0.04
N GLU A 224 7.73 16.46 0.77
CA GLU A 224 8.59 17.53 1.29
C GLU A 224 9.77 16.96 2.09
N ALA A 225 9.54 15.87 2.85
CA ALA A 225 10.57 15.14 3.57
C ALA A 225 11.76 14.68 2.68
N PHE A 226 11.53 14.47 1.38
CA PHE A 226 12.56 14.10 0.39
C PHE A 226 12.94 15.26 -0.55
N GLY A 227 12.60 16.51 -0.17
CA GLY A 227 12.94 17.71 -0.92
C GLY A 227 11.97 18.06 -2.05
N GLY A 228 10.77 17.48 -2.04
CA GLY A 228 9.68 17.80 -2.96
C GLY A 228 8.72 18.82 -2.39
N GLN A 229 7.42 18.63 -2.61
CA GLN A 229 6.36 19.55 -2.20
C GLN A 229 5.34 18.86 -1.31
N ARG A 230 4.87 19.56 -0.30
CA ARG A 230 3.81 19.08 0.57
C ARG A 230 2.53 18.85 -0.22
N ARG A 231 1.92 17.69 -0.01
CA ARG A 231 0.66 17.31 -0.64
C ARG A 231 -0.51 17.93 0.14
N GLU A 232 -1.45 18.54 -0.57
CA GLU A 232 -2.65 19.12 0.03
C GLU A 232 -3.71 18.07 0.34
N TYR A 233 -3.83 17.05 -0.53
CA TYR A 233 -4.79 15.95 -0.37
C TYR A 233 -4.25 14.65 -0.96
N THR A 234 -4.85 13.54 -0.52
CA THR A 234 -4.67 12.21 -1.11
C THR A 234 -5.99 11.71 -1.67
N VAL A 235 -5.91 10.85 -2.70
CA VAL A 235 -7.07 10.19 -3.30
C VAL A 235 -6.92 8.69 -3.18
N SER A 236 -7.99 8.03 -2.75
CA SER A 236 -8.16 6.58 -2.82
C SER A 236 -9.46 6.28 -3.54
N ASN A 237 -9.48 5.33 -4.47
CA ASN A 237 -10.69 4.98 -5.15
C ASN A 237 -10.84 3.47 -5.34
N SER A 238 -12.09 3.05 -5.60
CA SER A 238 -12.45 1.70 -6.01
C SER A 238 -13.26 1.81 -7.30
N ILE A 239 -12.66 1.38 -8.40
CA ILE A 239 -13.27 1.35 -9.72
C ILE A 239 -13.29 -0.09 -10.22
N TYR A 240 -14.47 -0.67 -10.36
CA TYR A 240 -14.65 -2.04 -10.81
C TYR A 240 -15.91 -2.16 -11.68
N PRO A 241 -15.84 -2.75 -12.89
CA PRO A 241 -16.99 -2.91 -13.76
C PRO A 241 -18.16 -3.63 -13.07
N GLY A 242 -19.36 -3.10 -13.24
CA GLY A 242 -20.58 -3.64 -12.62
C GLY A 242 -20.82 -3.21 -11.16
N GLN A 243 -19.90 -2.45 -10.56
CA GLN A 243 -20.01 -1.97 -9.18
C GLN A 243 -20.10 -0.44 -9.14
N THR A 244 -20.68 0.12 -8.08
CA THR A 244 -20.68 1.56 -7.86
C THR A 244 -19.25 2.06 -7.68
N TYR A 245 -18.92 3.19 -8.30
CA TYR A 245 -17.64 3.84 -8.10
C TYR A 245 -17.58 4.50 -6.72
N LYS A 246 -16.50 4.29 -6.01
CA LYS A 246 -16.24 4.89 -4.70
C LYS A 246 -14.93 5.65 -4.73
N ILE A 247 -14.92 6.83 -4.13
CA ILE A 247 -13.72 7.65 -3.99
C ILE A 247 -13.68 8.29 -2.62
N CYS A 248 -12.50 8.33 -2.04
CA CYS A 248 -12.22 9.11 -0.85
C CYS A 248 -11.10 10.11 -1.11
N VAL A 249 -11.36 11.37 -0.82
CA VAL A 249 -10.36 12.45 -0.84
C VAL A 249 -10.08 12.85 0.60
N ARG A 250 -8.80 12.90 0.98
CA ARG A 250 -8.36 13.29 2.33
C ARG A 250 -7.44 14.47 2.30
N THR A 251 -7.75 15.47 3.11
CA THR A 251 -6.83 16.54 3.52
C THR A 251 -6.26 16.24 4.91
N ALA A 252 -5.43 17.11 5.45
CA ALA A 252 -4.97 16.96 6.84
C ALA A 252 -6.11 16.95 7.86
N ALA A 253 -7.20 17.68 7.59
CA ALA A 253 -8.30 17.88 8.54
C ALA A 253 -9.58 17.10 8.25
N HIS A 254 -9.82 16.69 7.01
CA HIS A 254 -11.10 16.14 6.58
C HIS A 254 -10.93 14.92 5.66
N ALA A 255 -11.93 14.02 5.72
CA ALA A 255 -12.13 12.93 4.78
C ALA A 255 -13.48 13.11 4.08
N PHE A 256 -13.45 13.09 2.75
CA PHE A 256 -14.63 13.18 1.89
C PHE A 256 -14.83 11.84 1.19
N HIS A 257 -15.97 11.21 1.39
CA HIS A 257 -16.36 9.95 0.76
C HIS A 257 -17.48 10.22 -0.24
N LEU A 258 -17.34 9.73 -1.47
CA LEU A 258 -18.38 9.78 -2.48
C LEU A 258 -18.60 8.39 -3.08
N GLU A 259 -19.87 8.04 -3.29
CA GLU A 259 -20.29 6.82 -3.97
C GLU A 259 -21.32 7.17 -5.05
N THR A 260 -21.09 6.68 -6.29
CA THR A 260 -22.08 6.83 -7.37
C THR A 260 -23.24 5.87 -7.18
N LYS A 261 -24.43 6.23 -7.69
CA LYS A 261 -25.58 5.30 -7.73
C LYS A 261 -25.55 4.40 -8.94
N GLU A 262 -24.97 4.87 -10.04
CA GLU A 262 -24.79 4.06 -11.23
C GLU A 262 -23.52 3.20 -11.11
N ALA A 263 -23.60 1.97 -11.59
CA ALA A 263 -22.46 1.09 -11.66
C ALA A 263 -21.46 1.56 -12.73
N THR A 264 -20.19 1.32 -12.48
CA THR A 264 -19.11 1.47 -13.46
C THR A 264 -19.38 0.57 -14.66
N GLY A 265 -19.25 1.12 -15.86
CA GLY A 265 -19.42 0.36 -17.09
C GLY A 265 -18.34 -0.72 -17.28
N GLU A 266 -18.60 -1.68 -18.16
CA GLU A 266 -17.61 -2.69 -18.55
C GLU A 266 -16.36 -2.07 -19.21
N ASP A 267 -16.51 -0.87 -19.78
CA ASP A 267 -15.44 -0.05 -20.35
C ASP A 267 -14.61 0.71 -19.29
N GLY A 268 -14.91 0.51 -18.01
CA GLY A 268 -14.28 1.23 -16.90
C GLY A 268 -14.71 2.68 -16.75
N LYS A 269 -15.76 3.14 -17.50
CA LYS A 269 -16.26 4.51 -17.39
C LYS A 269 -17.28 4.63 -16.27
N ILE A 270 -17.22 5.78 -15.57
CA ILE A 270 -18.14 6.11 -14.47
C ILE A 270 -19.07 7.27 -14.85
N SER A 271 -20.21 7.35 -14.14
CA SER A 271 -21.15 8.47 -14.20
C SER A 271 -21.18 9.19 -12.85
N LEU A 272 -21.02 10.50 -12.88
CA LEU A 272 -21.22 11.39 -11.72
C LEU A 272 -22.58 12.13 -11.80
N ALA A 273 -23.56 11.61 -12.53
CA ALA A 273 -24.89 12.23 -12.65
C ALA A 273 -25.69 12.13 -11.33
N ASP A 274 -25.53 11.03 -10.61
CA ASP A 274 -26.18 10.79 -9.31
C ASP A 274 -25.23 10.08 -8.35
N TYR A 275 -25.03 10.67 -7.17
CA TYR A 275 -24.13 10.19 -6.14
C TYR A 275 -24.58 10.59 -4.75
N THR A 276 -24.01 9.96 -3.74
CA THR A 276 -24.07 10.38 -2.36
C THR A 276 -22.67 10.73 -1.87
N TYR A 277 -22.56 11.65 -0.91
CA TYR A 277 -21.29 11.97 -0.29
C TYR A 277 -21.44 12.25 1.19
N HIS A 278 -20.33 12.10 1.91
CA HIS A 278 -20.19 12.37 3.34
C HIS A 278 -18.84 13.03 3.61
N ILE A 279 -18.81 13.98 4.53
CA ILE A 279 -17.58 14.66 4.97
C ILE A 279 -17.40 14.39 6.46
N HIS A 280 -16.20 14.00 6.87
CA HIS A 280 -15.86 13.74 8.26
C HIS A 280 -14.62 14.53 8.68
N GLU A 281 -14.61 14.94 9.94
CA GLU A 281 -13.38 15.42 10.59
C GLU A 281 -12.39 14.27 10.75
N ARG A 282 -11.12 14.49 10.43
CA ARG A 282 -10.04 13.52 10.68
C ARG A 282 -9.47 13.69 12.07
N ASN A 283 -10.26 13.38 13.07
CA ASN A 283 -9.88 13.36 14.48
C ASN A 283 -10.50 12.13 15.16
N GLU A 284 -10.30 11.98 16.47
CA GLU A 284 -10.83 10.85 17.22
C GLU A 284 -12.37 10.72 17.18
N SER A 285 -13.09 11.82 17.04
CA SER A 285 -14.54 11.82 16.99
C SER A 285 -15.12 11.36 15.66
N TYR A 286 -14.36 11.50 14.57
CA TYR A 286 -14.77 11.21 13.20
C TYR A 286 -16.18 11.75 12.89
N ARG A 287 -16.46 12.97 13.33
CA ARG A 287 -17.78 13.59 13.25
C ARG A 287 -18.11 14.00 11.82
N GLU A 288 -19.32 13.69 11.39
CA GLU A 288 -19.84 14.15 10.10
C GLU A 288 -20.08 15.66 10.08
N ILE A 289 -19.72 16.30 8.98
CA ILE A 289 -19.81 17.76 8.77
C ILE A 289 -20.73 18.04 7.60
N PHE A 290 -21.54 19.07 7.76
CA PHE A 290 -22.41 19.61 6.71
C PHE A 290 -21.96 21.03 6.38
N ASP A 291 -21.13 21.16 5.33
CA ASP A 291 -20.56 22.44 4.86
C ASP A 291 -20.51 22.44 3.34
N ASP A 292 -21.35 23.30 2.74
CA ASP A 292 -21.50 23.39 1.27
C ASP A 292 -20.23 23.92 0.57
N ALA A 293 -19.44 24.76 1.23
CA ALA A 293 -18.20 25.29 0.64
C ALA A 293 -17.13 24.19 0.61
N LEU A 294 -17.02 23.45 1.70
CA LEU A 294 -16.10 22.32 1.80
C LEU A 294 -16.52 21.19 0.85
N ALA A 295 -17.82 20.92 0.72
CA ALA A 295 -18.34 19.94 -0.25
C ALA A 295 -17.96 20.33 -1.68
N ARG A 296 -18.12 21.59 -2.07
CA ARG A 296 -17.73 22.07 -3.41
C ARG A 296 -16.23 21.88 -3.65
N TYR A 297 -15.39 22.24 -2.69
CA TYR A 297 -13.94 22.04 -2.79
C TYR A 297 -13.59 20.57 -3.09
N PHE A 298 -14.17 19.63 -2.35
CA PHE A 298 -13.91 18.19 -2.59
C PHE A 298 -14.50 17.70 -3.92
N LEU A 299 -15.68 18.15 -4.29
CA LEU A 299 -16.29 17.80 -5.57
C LEU A 299 -15.44 18.28 -6.75
N ASP A 300 -14.85 19.46 -6.68
CA ASP A 300 -13.94 19.97 -7.72
C ASP A 300 -12.74 19.04 -7.90
N ILE A 301 -12.16 18.54 -6.79
CA ILE A 301 -11.08 17.54 -6.83
C ILE A 301 -11.55 16.24 -7.49
N VAL A 302 -12.72 15.72 -7.08
CA VAL A 302 -13.30 14.50 -7.66
C VAL A 302 -13.55 14.67 -9.16
N TRP A 303 -14.11 15.80 -9.58
CA TRP A 303 -14.38 16.10 -10.97
C TRP A 303 -13.09 16.16 -11.81
N ALA A 304 -12.05 16.79 -11.30
CA ALA A 304 -10.74 16.84 -11.96
C ALA A 304 -10.09 15.46 -12.04
N TYR A 305 -10.08 14.71 -10.92
CA TYR A 305 -9.46 13.38 -10.84
C TYR A 305 -10.14 12.36 -11.78
N THR A 306 -11.45 12.42 -11.91
CA THR A 306 -12.22 11.43 -12.68
C THR A 306 -12.33 11.76 -14.17
N GLU A 307 -11.89 12.92 -14.62
CA GLU A 307 -12.02 13.37 -16.01
C GLU A 307 -11.59 12.30 -17.04
N PRO A 308 -10.45 11.58 -16.90
CA PRO A 308 -10.00 10.62 -17.92
C PRO A 308 -10.91 9.40 -18.10
N PHE A 309 -11.69 9.04 -17.09
CA PHE A 309 -12.53 7.82 -17.09
C PHE A 309 -14.01 8.11 -16.77
N ARG A 310 -14.43 9.36 -16.85
CA ARG A 310 -15.83 9.78 -16.73
C ARG A 310 -16.55 9.70 -18.09
N ARG A 311 -17.85 9.32 -18.09
CA ARG A 311 -18.77 9.39 -19.22
C ARG A 311 -19.24 10.81 -19.47
#